data_a852bf92a04341440ea6a6748947cb5e
#
_entry.id   a852bf92a04341440ea6a6748947cb5e
#
_cell.length_a   1.000
_cell.length_b   1.000
_cell.length_c   1.000
_cell.angle_alpha   90.00
_cell.angle_beta   90.00
_cell.angle_gamma   90.00
#
_symmetry.space_group_name_H-M   'P 1'
#
loop_
_entity.id
_entity.type
_entity.pdbx_description
1 polymer ?
#
loop_
_entity_poly.entity_id
_entity_poly.type
_entity_poly.pdbx_seq_one_letter_code
_entity_poly.pdbx_strand_id
1 'polypeptide(L)'
;MDAATLSLGALLVAIVVSCTIRLHVGFLAIALAWIVGVYIDDMSAREVMAGFPTRLFMTLAGVTLLFSQAQANGTLDLLAHRAVRLCKGNVGMMPMMFFFLSFVLSSIGPGSIASTALMAPMGMAVAGQVGIPAFWMAIMIGHGGNAAALSPFAPAGIIV
;
A
#
# COMPACT_ATOMS: atom_id res chain seq x y z
N MET A 1 23.05 26.86 -8.62
CA MET A 1 21.73 26.19 -8.73
C MET A 1 21.34 25.86 -7.30
N ASP A 2 20.13 26.20 -6.91
CA ASP A 2 19.72 25.97 -5.53
C ASP A 2 19.55 24.47 -5.27
N ALA A 3 19.89 24.00 -4.08
CA ALA A 3 19.78 22.59 -3.69
C ALA A 3 18.37 22.03 -3.96
N ALA A 4 17.34 22.88 -3.81
CA ALA A 4 15.95 22.52 -4.11
C ALA A 4 15.73 22.19 -5.59
N THR A 5 16.30 22.93 -6.52
CA THR A 5 16.17 22.67 -7.96
C THR A 5 16.91 21.42 -8.40
N LEU A 6 18.05 21.14 -7.78
CA LEU A 6 18.82 19.91 -8.00
C LEU A 6 18.10 18.68 -7.46
N SER A 7 17.51 18.80 -6.28
CA SER A 7 16.70 17.72 -5.69
C SER A 7 15.47 17.40 -6.54
N LEU A 8 14.80 18.44 -7.07
CA LEU A 8 13.67 18.24 -8.00
C LEU A 8 14.12 17.58 -9.30
N GLY A 9 15.28 18.00 -9.85
CA GLY A 9 15.87 17.37 -11.03
C GLY A 9 16.21 15.89 -10.78
N ALA A 10 16.80 15.58 -9.64
CA ALA A 10 17.11 14.21 -9.24
C ALA A 10 15.85 13.35 -9.10
N LEU A 11 14.77 13.90 -8.54
CA LEU A 11 13.48 13.23 -8.45
C LEU A 11 12.89 12.91 -9.83
N LEU A 12 12.93 13.89 -10.76
CA LEU A 12 12.45 13.68 -12.13
C LEU A 12 13.27 12.61 -12.85
N VAL A 13 14.61 12.64 -12.69
CA VAL A 13 15.50 11.60 -13.25
C VAL A 13 15.16 10.24 -12.67
N ALA A 14 14.92 10.14 -11.36
CA ALA A 14 14.52 8.88 -10.71
C ALA A 14 13.23 8.30 -11.32
N ILE A 15 12.24 9.15 -11.56
CA ILE A 15 10.96 8.75 -12.15
C ILE A 15 11.17 8.28 -13.60
N VAL A 16 11.84 9.07 -14.42
CA VAL A 16 12.08 8.75 -15.84
C VAL A 16 12.89 7.46 -15.99
N VAL A 17 13.95 7.30 -15.21
CA VAL A 17 14.80 6.11 -15.24
C VAL A 17 14.01 4.88 -14.76
N SER A 18 13.21 5.02 -13.71
CA SER A 18 12.36 3.92 -13.22
C SER A 18 11.31 3.49 -14.24
N CYS A 19 10.79 4.42 -15.05
CA CYS A 19 9.84 4.09 -16.12
C CYS A 19 10.50 3.42 -17.33
N THR A 20 11.77 3.72 -17.62
CA THR A 20 12.50 3.18 -18.76
C THR A 20 13.26 1.89 -18.45
N ILE A 21 13.87 1.83 -17.30
CA ILE A 21 14.66 0.68 -16.83
C ILE A 21 13.90 0.11 -15.63
N ARG A 22 13.49 -1.12 -15.63
CA ARG A 22 12.70 -1.78 -14.56
C ARG A 22 13.39 -1.76 -13.17
N LEU A 23 13.95 -0.61 -12.80
CA LEU A 23 14.54 -0.36 -11.49
C LEU A 23 13.48 0.19 -10.53
N HIS A 24 13.53 -0.27 -9.30
CA HIS A 24 12.60 0.22 -8.27
C HIS A 24 12.94 1.68 -7.93
N VAL A 25 11.98 2.60 -8.16
CA VAL A 25 12.16 4.05 -7.95
C VAL A 25 12.69 4.40 -6.56
N GLY A 26 12.31 3.64 -5.53
CA GLY A 26 12.75 3.88 -4.15
C GLY A 26 14.26 3.73 -3.95
N PHE A 27 14.88 2.70 -4.51
CA PHE A 27 16.34 2.53 -4.42
C PHE A 27 17.09 3.62 -5.18
N LEU A 28 16.56 3.99 -6.35
CA LEU A 28 17.16 5.06 -7.15
C LEU A 28 17.03 6.41 -6.45
N ALA A 29 15.88 6.70 -5.83
CA ALA A 29 15.67 7.92 -5.07
C ALA A 29 16.61 8.03 -3.86
N ILE A 30 16.84 6.93 -3.13
CA ILE A 30 17.79 6.89 -2.00
C ILE A 30 19.23 7.16 -2.50
N ALA A 31 19.63 6.51 -3.60
CA ALA A 31 20.96 6.72 -4.17
C ALA A 31 21.18 8.17 -4.64
N LEU A 32 20.19 8.75 -5.33
CA LEU A 32 20.24 10.13 -5.78
C LEU A 32 20.21 11.14 -4.63
N ALA A 33 19.40 10.88 -3.59
CA ALA A 33 19.38 11.72 -2.40
C ALA A 33 20.74 11.72 -1.69
N TRP A 34 21.42 10.57 -1.64
CA TRP A 34 22.77 10.48 -1.11
C TRP A 34 23.77 11.28 -1.94
N ILE A 35 23.75 11.13 -3.27
CA ILE A 35 24.65 11.84 -4.18
C ILE A 35 24.44 13.36 -4.07
N VAL A 36 23.20 13.82 -4.12
CA VAL A 36 22.88 15.24 -4.04
C VAL A 36 23.27 15.80 -2.65
N GLY A 37 22.90 15.13 -1.57
CA GLY A 37 23.17 15.60 -0.22
C GLY A 37 24.67 15.66 0.09
N VAL A 38 25.41 14.58 -0.19
CA VAL A 38 26.82 14.50 0.22
C VAL A 38 27.76 15.22 -0.73
N TYR A 39 27.56 15.13 -2.04
CA TYR A 39 28.54 15.63 -3.03
C TYR A 39 28.19 17.01 -3.61
N ILE A 40 26.93 17.45 -3.49
CA ILE A 40 26.52 18.74 -4.07
C ILE A 40 26.21 19.76 -2.97
N ASP A 41 25.54 19.33 -1.89
CA ASP A 41 25.10 20.20 -0.80
C ASP A 41 26.04 20.12 0.44
N ASP A 42 27.17 19.41 0.32
CA ASP A 42 28.17 19.22 1.38
C ASP A 42 27.60 18.76 2.73
N MET A 43 26.45 18.08 2.71
CA MET A 43 25.83 17.54 3.91
C MET A 43 26.65 16.36 4.46
N SER A 44 26.74 16.27 5.77
CA SER A 44 27.30 15.08 6.40
C SER A 44 26.40 13.86 6.17
N ALA A 45 26.97 12.67 6.13
CA ALA A 45 26.22 11.42 6.01
C ALA A 45 25.10 11.30 7.07
N ARG A 46 25.34 11.84 8.28
CA ARG A 46 24.38 11.85 9.37
C ARG A 46 23.17 12.74 9.06
N GLU A 47 23.37 13.89 8.45
CA GLU A 47 22.29 14.81 8.07
C GLU A 47 21.42 14.23 6.96
N VAL A 48 22.04 13.62 5.93
CA VAL A 48 21.31 12.92 4.88
C VAL A 48 20.46 11.78 5.46
N MET A 49 21.04 10.98 6.36
CA MET A 49 20.32 9.90 7.03
C MET A 49 19.20 10.40 7.96
N ALA A 50 19.38 11.55 8.61
CA ALA A 50 18.35 12.14 9.48
C ALA A 50 17.13 12.60 8.68
N GLY A 51 17.28 12.95 7.39
CA GLY A 51 16.17 13.25 6.48
C GLY A 51 15.36 12.03 6.06
N PHE A 52 15.83 10.79 6.32
CA PHE A 52 15.10 9.59 5.97
C PHE A 52 13.99 9.31 7.01
N PRO A 53 12.74 9.13 6.58
CA PRO A 53 11.61 8.92 7.48
C PRO A 53 11.61 7.50 8.07
N THR A 54 12.60 7.20 8.91
CA THR A 54 12.88 5.87 9.48
C THR A 54 11.66 5.30 10.21
N ARG A 55 10.95 6.12 10.96
CA ARG A 55 9.74 5.69 11.71
C ARG A 55 8.67 5.17 10.76
N LEU A 56 8.38 5.92 9.71
CA LEU A 56 7.40 5.55 8.69
C LEU A 56 7.84 4.27 7.96
N PHE A 57 9.10 4.20 7.55
CA PHE A 57 9.66 3.02 6.89
C PHE A 57 9.54 1.77 7.75
N MET A 58 9.92 1.84 9.04
CA MET A 58 9.83 0.71 9.95
C MET A 58 8.39 0.27 10.20
N THR A 59 7.46 1.21 10.32
CA THR A 59 6.04 0.89 10.46
C THR A 59 5.51 0.19 9.21
N LEU A 60 5.77 0.72 8.03
CA LEU A 60 5.34 0.11 6.77
C LEU A 60 5.96 -1.27 6.55
N ALA A 61 7.25 -1.42 6.79
CA ALA A 61 7.96 -2.69 6.66
C ALA A 61 7.39 -3.75 7.62
N GLY A 62 7.21 -3.39 8.89
CA GLY A 62 6.65 -4.30 9.90
C GLY A 62 5.23 -4.75 9.58
N VAL A 63 4.37 -3.82 9.19
CA VAL A 63 3.00 -4.13 8.78
C VAL A 63 2.97 -5.01 7.54
N THR A 64 3.78 -4.68 6.52
CA THR A 64 3.85 -5.48 5.28
C THR A 64 4.32 -6.90 5.56
N LEU A 65 5.35 -7.08 6.40
CA LEU A 65 5.84 -8.40 6.80
C LEU A 65 4.78 -9.20 7.55
N LEU A 66 4.09 -8.58 8.50
CA LEU A 66 3.03 -9.23 9.28
C LEU A 66 1.90 -9.73 8.38
N PHE A 67 1.42 -8.88 7.47
CA PHE A 67 0.33 -9.25 6.56
C PHE A 67 0.77 -10.25 5.49
N SER A 68 2.01 -10.18 4.99
CA SER A 68 2.52 -11.19 4.08
C SER A 68 2.63 -12.58 4.75
N GLN A 69 2.98 -12.63 6.02
CA GLN A 69 2.95 -13.86 6.81
C GLN A 69 1.51 -14.36 7.02
N ALA A 70 0.58 -13.47 7.35
CA ALA A 70 -0.83 -13.84 7.50
C ALA A 70 -1.43 -14.38 6.18
N GLN A 71 -0.99 -13.85 5.03
CA GLN A 71 -1.37 -14.37 3.73
C GLN A 71 -0.73 -15.74 3.45
N ALA A 72 0.56 -15.88 3.67
CA ALA A 72 1.28 -17.14 3.47
C ALA A 72 0.73 -18.29 4.32
N ASN A 73 0.27 -17.99 5.53
CA ASN A 73 -0.35 -18.93 6.45
C ASN A 73 -1.83 -19.22 6.16
N GLY A 74 -2.43 -18.61 5.13
CA GLY A 74 -3.84 -18.75 4.79
C GLY A 74 -4.82 -18.12 5.79
N THR A 75 -4.34 -17.33 6.75
CA THR A 75 -5.19 -16.67 7.76
C THR A 75 -6.16 -15.70 7.12
N LEU A 76 -5.71 -14.94 6.11
CA LEU A 76 -6.55 -13.99 5.39
C LEU A 76 -7.60 -14.71 4.54
N ASP A 77 -7.25 -15.84 3.92
CA ASP A 77 -8.18 -16.67 3.16
C ASP A 77 -9.28 -17.24 4.08
N LEU A 78 -8.89 -17.72 5.26
CA LEU A 78 -9.82 -18.20 6.27
C LEU A 78 -10.78 -17.09 6.72
N LEU A 79 -10.26 -15.88 6.94
CA LEU A 79 -11.07 -14.73 7.32
C LEU A 79 -12.09 -14.39 6.23
N ALA A 80 -11.68 -14.34 4.97
CA ALA A 80 -12.57 -14.07 3.85
C ALA A 80 -13.62 -15.16 3.67
N HIS A 81 -13.26 -16.44 3.78
CA HIS A 81 -14.23 -17.54 3.70
C HIS A 81 -15.27 -17.49 4.83
N ARG A 82 -14.83 -17.16 6.05
CA ARG A 82 -15.78 -16.98 7.17
C ARG A 82 -16.72 -15.80 6.92
N ALA A 83 -16.19 -14.72 6.41
CA ALA A 83 -16.97 -13.54 6.07
C ALA A 83 -17.99 -13.84 4.97
N VAL A 84 -17.63 -14.56 3.90
CA VAL A 84 -18.58 -15.02 2.86
C VAL A 84 -19.70 -15.89 3.45
N ARG A 85 -19.37 -16.76 4.39
CA ARG A 85 -20.39 -17.58 5.09
C ARG A 85 -21.39 -16.74 5.88
N LEU A 86 -20.98 -15.61 6.45
CA LEU A 86 -21.87 -14.69 7.17
C LEU A 86 -22.95 -14.09 6.25
N CYS A 87 -22.70 -14.00 4.94
CA CYS A 87 -23.71 -13.55 3.97
C CYS A 87 -24.84 -14.55 3.73
N LYS A 88 -24.77 -15.78 4.29
CA LYS A 88 -25.81 -16.82 4.20
C LYS A 88 -26.36 -17.04 2.78
N GLY A 89 -25.51 -16.91 1.76
CA GLY A 89 -25.89 -17.05 0.35
C GLY A 89 -26.55 -15.83 -0.28
N ASN A 90 -26.67 -14.71 0.44
CA ASN A 90 -27.19 -13.48 -0.14
C ASN A 90 -26.12 -12.81 -1.01
N VAL A 91 -26.24 -13.01 -2.33
CA VAL A 91 -25.31 -12.52 -3.35
C VAL A 91 -25.18 -11.00 -3.30
N GLY A 92 -26.26 -10.26 -3.01
CA GLY A 92 -26.25 -8.80 -2.94
C GLY A 92 -25.45 -8.23 -1.75
N MET A 93 -25.31 -9.01 -0.68
CA MET A 93 -24.52 -8.61 0.49
C MET A 93 -23.02 -8.86 0.34
N MET A 94 -22.60 -9.70 -0.58
CA MET A 94 -21.20 -10.08 -0.74
C MET A 94 -20.29 -8.88 -1.08
N PRO A 95 -20.62 -7.99 -2.04
CA PRO A 95 -19.81 -6.82 -2.32
C PRO A 95 -19.67 -5.88 -1.11
N MET A 96 -20.78 -5.67 -0.37
CA MET A 96 -20.77 -4.85 0.86
C MET A 96 -19.83 -5.44 1.91
N MET A 97 -19.83 -6.75 2.04
CA MET A 97 -18.98 -7.42 3.00
C MET A 97 -17.49 -7.31 2.61
N PHE A 98 -17.16 -7.45 1.33
CA PHE A 98 -15.82 -7.21 0.85
C PHE A 98 -15.38 -5.74 1.02
N PHE A 99 -16.33 -4.79 0.89
CA PHE A 99 -16.09 -3.39 1.26
C PHE A 99 -15.68 -3.27 2.74
N PHE A 100 -16.49 -3.81 3.66
CA PHE A 100 -16.18 -3.73 5.09
C PHE A 100 -14.90 -4.46 5.47
N LEU A 101 -14.63 -5.59 4.83
CA LEU A 101 -13.40 -6.34 5.07
C LEU A 101 -12.17 -5.55 4.64
N SER A 102 -12.22 -4.95 3.44
CA SER A 102 -11.16 -4.07 2.95
C SER A 102 -11.01 -2.82 3.82
N PHE A 103 -12.13 -2.25 4.29
CA PHE A 103 -12.15 -1.12 5.22
C PHE A 103 -11.45 -1.46 6.54
N VAL A 104 -11.83 -2.56 7.18
CA VAL A 104 -11.23 -2.99 8.46
C VAL A 104 -9.75 -3.29 8.29
N LEU A 105 -9.36 -4.04 7.26
CA LEU A 105 -7.97 -4.34 6.99
C LEU A 105 -7.14 -3.08 6.74
N SER A 106 -7.66 -2.15 5.93
CA SER A 106 -6.97 -0.89 5.66
C SER A 106 -6.84 -0.01 6.91
N SER A 107 -7.86 -0.04 7.79
CA SER A 107 -7.85 0.72 9.06
C SER A 107 -6.80 0.24 10.05
N ILE A 108 -6.54 -1.07 10.10
CA ILE A 108 -5.70 -1.68 11.14
C ILE A 108 -4.21 -1.56 10.82
N GLY A 109 -3.83 -1.44 9.54
CA GLY A 109 -2.42 -1.33 9.30
C GLY A 109 -1.89 -1.32 7.86
N PRO A 110 -2.24 -2.25 6.95
CA PRO A 110 -1.54 -2.35 5.66
C PRO A 110 -1.82 -1.19 4.71
N GLY A 111 -2.81 -0.35 5.02
CA GLY A 111 -3.23 0.75 4.16
C GLY A 111 -4.04 0.29 2.94
N SER A 112 -4.49 1.25 2.12
CA SER A 112 -5.43 0.99 1.03
C SER A 112 -4.86 0.10 -0.08
N ILE A 113 -3.59 0.29 -0.44
CA ILE A 113 -2.97 -0.44 -1.55
C ILE A 113 -2.82 -1.91 -1.21
N ALA A 114 -2.25 -2.22 -0.03
CA ALA A 114 -2.01 -3.59 0.37
C ALA A 114 -3.32 -4.34 0.67
N SER A 115 -4.28 -3.72 1.36
CA SER A 115 -5.59 -4.34 1.62
C SER A 115 -6.37 -4.61 0.33
N THR A 116 -6.34 -3.70 -0.64
CA THR A 116 -6.94 -3.92 -1.95
C THR A 116 -6.25 -5.06 -2.71
N ALA A 117 -4.92 -5.09 -2.73
CA ALA A 117 -4.16 -6.15 -3.38
C ALA A 117 -4.43 -7.54 -2.78
N LEU A 118 -4.68 -7.62 -1.47
CA LEU A 118 -5.04 -8.85 -0.79
C LEU A 118 -6.49 -9.28 -1.06
N MET A 119 -7.43 -8.34 -1.02
CA MET A 119 -8.86 -8.64 -1.14
C MET A 119 -9.32 -8.82 -2.59
N ALA A 120 -8.65 -8.19 -3.56
CA ALA A 120 -9.08 -8.25 -4.96
C ALA A 120 -9.08 -9.67 -5.55
N PRO A 121 -8.03 -10.49 -5.44
CA PRO A 121 -8.06 -11.85 -5.98
C PRO A 121 -9.18 -12.69 -5.39
N MET A 122 -9.41 -12.57 -4.07
CA MET A 122 -10.43 -13.33 -3.36
C MET A 122 -11.84 -12.87 -3.72
N GLY A 123 -12.07 -11.55 -3.75
CA GLY A 123 -13.35 -10.99 -4.17
C GLY A 123 -13.68 -11.30 -5.61
N MET A 124 -12.71 -11.28 -6.51
CA MET A 124 -12.90 -11.65 -7.91
C MET A 124 -13.24 -13.14 -8.08
N ALA A 125 -12.58 -14.02 -7.31
CA ALA A 125 -12.88 -15.45 -7.33
C ALA A 125 -14.33 -15.71 -6.85
N VAL A 126 -14.76 -15.06 -5.77
CA VAL A 126 -16.14 -15.13 -5.27
C VAL A 126 -17.13 -14.56 -6.28
N ALA A 127 -16.84 -13.40 -6.85
CA ALA A 127 -17.68 -12.76 -7.86
C ALA A 127 -17.95 -13.68 -9.06
N GLY A 128 -16.89 -14.35 -9.55
CA GLY A 128 -16.99 -15.31 -10.65
C GLY A 128 -17.84 -16.53 -10.30
N GLN A 129 -17.76 -17.02 -9.05
CA GLN A 129 -18.54 -18.19 -8.60
C GLN A 129 -20.05 -17.90 -8.44
N VAL A 130 -20.40 -16.70 -7.99
CA VAL A 130 -21.77 -16.32 -7.66
C VAL A 130 -22.45 -15.43 -8.71
N GLY A 131 -21.77 -15.12 -9.80
CA GLY A 131 -22.31 -14.33 -10.91
C GLY A 131 -22.40 -12.83 -10.63
N ILE A 132 -21.62 -12.28 -9.69
CA ILE A 132 -21.54 -10.85 -9.45
C ILE A 132 -20.65 -10.20 -10.53
N PRO A 133 -21.06 -9.06 -11.15
CA PRO A 133 -20.19 -8.34 -12.07
C PRO A 133 -18.86 -7.96 -11.40
N ALA A 134 -17.75 -8.35 -12.02
CA ALA A 134 -16.40 -8.11 -11.52
C ALA A 134 -16.13 -6.62 -11.22
N PHE A 135 -16.69 -5.73 -12.03
CA PHE A 135 -16.62 -4.28 -11.85
C PHE A 135 -17.19 -3.82 -10.49
N TRP A 136 -18.38 -4.33 -10.10
CA TRP A 136 -18.97 -4.01 -8.80
C TRP A 136 -18.12 -4.48 -7.63
N MET A 137 -17.59 -5.68 -7.72
CA MET A 137 -16.73 -6.24 -6.67
C MET A 137 -15.43 -5.41 -6.55
N ALA A 138 -14.81 -5.04 -7.68
CA ALA A 138 -13.60 -4.22 -7.71
C ALA A 138 -13.81 -2.84 -7.08
N ILE A 139 -14.92 -2.16 -7.42
CA ILE A 139 -15.26 -0.86 -6.84
C ILE A 139 -15.44 -0.98 -5.32
N MET A 140 -16.18 -1.96 -4.86
CA MET A 140 -16.46 -2.11 -3.42
C MET A 140 -15.18 -2.39 -2.63
N ILE A 141 -14.30 -3.26 -3.12
CA ILE A 141 -13.01 -3.54 -2.50
C ILE A 141 -12.12 -2.28 -2.48
N GLY A 142 -12.00 -1.60 -3.62
CA GLY A 142 -11.17 -0.40 -3.75
C GLY A 142 -11.66 0.76 -2.87
N HIS A 143 -12.97 1.01 -2.84
CA HIS A 143 -13.55 2.06 -1.99
C HIS A 143 -13.45 1.71 -0.50
N GLY A 144 -13.65 0.43 -0.13
CA GLY A 144 -13.46 -0.02 1.23
C GLY A 144 -12.03 0.24 1.73
N GLY A 145 -11.02 -0.13 0.92
CA GLY A 145 -9.63 0.14 1.23
C GLY A 145 -9.32 1.64 1.35
N ASN A 146 -9.81 2.45 0.42
CA ASN A 146 -9.56 3.89 0.42
C ASN A 146 -10.31 4.65 1.53
N ALA A 147 -11.53 4.26 1.86
CA ALA A 147 -12.31 4.91 2.91
C ALA A 147 -11.63 4.85 4.28
N ALA A 148 -10.82 3.84 4.52
CA ALA A 148 -10.08 3.66 5.77
C ALA A 148 -8.62 4.14 5.72
N ALA A 149 -8.15 4.66 4.57
CA ALA A 149 -6.75 5.05 4.40
C ALA A 149 -6.31 6.18 5.36
N LEU A 150 -7.24 7.04 5.77
CA LEU A 150 -7.00 8.15 6.70
C LEU A 150 -7.27 7.76 8.17
N SER A 151 -7.45 6.47 8.46
CA SER A 151 -7.52 6.01 9.84
C SER A 151 -6.25 6.38 10.62
N PRO A 152 -6.33 6.80 11.90
CA PRO A 152 -5.15 7.13 12.71
C PRO A 152 -4.20 5.94 12.91
N PHE A 153 -4.63 4.73 12.59
CA PHE A 153 -3.81 3.52 12.65
C PHE A 153 -3.24 3.12 11.28
N ALA A 154 -3.73 3.73 10.20
CA ALA A 154 -3.21 3.49 8.85
C ALA A 154 -1.98 4.35 8.56
N PRO A 155 -1.02 3.87 7.73
CA PRO A 155 0.19 4.62 7.42
C PRO A 155 -0.05 6.02 6.89
N ALA A 156 -1.07 6.22 6.05
CA ALA A 156 -1.44 7.52 5.53
C ALA A 156 -2.03 8.46 6.60
N GLY A 157 -2.80 7.92 7.55
CA GLY A 157 -3.35 8.70 8.66
C GLY A 157 -2.34 9.10 9.74
N ILE A 158 -1.19 8.43 9.79
CA ILE A 158 -0.10 8.78 10.72
C ILE A 158 0.70 9.98 10.19
N ILE A 159 0.63 10.26 8.88
CA ILE A 159 1.39 11.32 8.21
C ILE A 159 0.64 12.67 8.27
N VAL A 160 -0.68 12.64 8.41
CA VAL A 160 -1.56 13.82 8.49
C VAL A 160 -1.75 14.25 9.92
#